data_74a34cd00300d37db838784c953dfa82
#
_entry.id   74a34cd00300d37db838784c953dfa82
#
_cell.length_a   1.000
_cell.length_b   1.000
_cell.length_c   1.000
_cell.angle_alpha   90.00
_cell.angle_beta   90.00
_cell.angle_gamma   90.00
#
_symmetry.space_group_name_H-M   'P 1'
#
loop_
_entity.id
_entity.type
_entity.pdbx_description
1 polymer ?
#
loop_
_entity_poly.entity_id
_entity_poly.type
_entity_poly.pdbx_seq_one_letter_code
_entity_poly.pdbx_strand_id
1 'polypeptide(L)'
;MYIEKINGPEDVKKLTVDEMTVMAGEMREALLKRASIHGGHFGPNFGMVEATIALHYVFESPKDKIVYDVSHQTYPHKMLTGRKDAYLYEEHYDDVSGYSNPNESIHDHFTVGHTSTSVSLACGLAKARDLKGEEGNVIAVIGDGSLSGGEALEGLDYAVELDGNLIIIVNDNDMSIAENHGGLYGNLKLLRETNGQAECNLFKAMGLDYIYVDHGNDVGELIEAFQSVKDSKKPVVVHINTLKGKGYAPAEQNKEVWHYNGPFHIETGEPLYEMTEEDYSDISMNYLLDKMKKDPAVVAITSGTPTVMGFTEDKRKEAGKQFVDVGIAEETAVALASGIAANGGKPVYGVYSTFVQRTYDQIAQDLCINNSPATIVTFCGSVYGMNDVTHLGLCAVSYTH
;
A
#
# COMPACT_ATOMS: atom_id res chain seq x y z
N MET A 1 19.84 -10.68 -20.72
CA MET A 1 19.30 -9.65 -19.78
C MET A 1 20.03 -9.78 -18.44
N TYR A 2 20.14 -8.70 -17.69
CA TYR A 2 20.75 -8.74 -16.34
C TYR A 2 19.84 -9.51 -15.38
N ILE A 3 18.53 -9.27 -15.41
CA ILE A 3 17.58 -9.94 -14.52
C ILE A 3 17.62 -11.47 -14.62
N GLU A 4 17.88 -12.04 -15.79
CA GLU A 4 18.01 -13.48 -15.96
C GLU A 4 19.16 -14.08 -15.15
N LYS A 5 20.21 -13.29 -14.88
CA LYS A 5 21.39 -13.72 -14.13
C LYS A 5 21.23 -13.60 -12.62
N ILE A 6 20.16 -12.94 -12.14
CA ILE A 6 19.89 -12.76 -10.70
C ILE A 6 19.20 -14.01 -10.17
N ASN A 7 19.86 -14.72 -9.26
CA ASN A 7 19.31 -15.86 -8.55
C ASN A 7 19.05 -15.57 -7.07
N GLY A 8 19.56 -14.46 -6.59
CA GLY A 8 19.38 -13.98 -5.23
C GLY A 8 19.96 -12.58 -5.03
N PRO A 9 19.76 -11.96 -3.85
CA PRO A 9 20.24 -10.60 -3.57
C PRO A 9 21.75 -10.42 -3.75
N GLU A 10 22.53 -11.48 -3.56
CA GLU A 10 23.99 -11.45 -3.71
C GLU A 10 24.43 -11.16 -5.15
N ASP A 11 23.60 -11.48 -6.14
CA ASP A 11 23.92 -11.20 -7.54
C ASP A 11 23.66 -9.71 -7.86
N VAL A 12 22.71 -9.07 -7.21
CA VAL A 12 22.46 -7.62 -7.35
C VAL A 12 23.67 -6.81 -6.92
N LYS A 13 24.36 -7.22 -5.84
CA LYS A 13 25.54 -6.56 -5.29
C LYS A 13 26.77 -6.58 -6.20
N LYS A 14 26.77 -7.40 -7.24
CA LYS A 14 27.83 -7.51 -8.25
C LYS A 14 27.68 -6.52 -9.39
N LEU A 15 26.51 -5.88 -9.51
CA LEU A 15 26.21 -4.96 -10.60
C LEU A 15 26.70 -3.54 -10.30
N THR A 16 27.08 -2.84 -11.35
CA THR A 16 27.29 -1.38 -11.31
C THR A 16 25.94 -0.66 -11.31
N VAL A 17 25.93 0.64 -10.96
CA VAL A 17 24.71 1.48 -10.99
C VAL A 17 24.12 1.51 -12.41
N ASP A 18 24.94 1.62 -13.44
CA ASP A 18 24.48 1.62 -14.85
C ASP A 18 23.81 0.28 -15.20
N GLU A 19 24.40 -0.85 -14.80
CA GLU A 19 23.82 -2.18 -15.02
C GLU A 19 22.51 -2.37 -14.26
N MET A 20 22.40 -1.87 -13.02
CA MET A 20 21.17 -1.89 -12.24
C MET A 20 20.08 -1.01 -12.88
N THR A 21 20.45 0.12 -13.47
CA THR A 21 19.51 0.98 -14.20
C THR A 21 18.96 0.28 -15.44
N VAL A 22 19.81 -0.44 -16.18
CA VAL A 22 19.35 -1.28 -17.31
C VAL A 22 18.45 -2.41 -16.80
N MET A 23 18.84 -3.10 -15.74
CA MET A 23 18.04 -4.17 -15.13
C MET A 23 16.66 -3.68 -14.67
N ALA A 24 16.56 -2.45 -14.14
CA ALA A 24 15.27 -1.86 -13.78
C ALA A 24 14.31 -1.76 -14.98
N GLY A 25 14.84 -1.41 -16.16
CA GLY A 25 14.09 -1.45 -17.43
C GLY A 25 13.62 -2.85 -17.80
N GLU A 26 14.54 -3.84 -17.75
CA GLU A 26 14.22 -5.25 -18.03
C GLU A 26 13.15 -5.82 -17.08
N MET A 27 13.23 -5.46 -15.80
CA MET A 27 12.22 -5.86 -14.80
C MET A 27 10.84 -5.27 -15.14
N ARG A 28 10.76 -4.00 -15.56
CA ARG A 28 9.50 -3.38 -15.98
C ARG A 28 8.92 -4.02 -17.22
N GLU A 29 9.74 -4.37 -18.21
CA GLU A 29 9.28 -5.08 -19.40
C GLU A 29 8.65 -6.44 -19.03
N ALA A 30 9.28 -7.19 -18.14
CA ALA A 30 8.76 -8.46 -17.64
C ALA A 30 7.44 -8.26 -16.87
N LEU A 31 7.39 -7.29 -15.96
CA LEU A 31 6.19 -6.95 -15.21
C LEU A 31 5.04 -6.51 -16.12
N LEU A 32 5.32 -5.69 -17.15
CA LEU A 32 4.33 -5.24 -18.12
C LEU A 32 3.74 -6.42 -18.91
N LYS A 33 4.60 -7.30 -19.42
CA LYS A 33 4.17 -8.50 -20.13
C LYS A 33 3.32 -9.39 -19.24
N ARG A 34 3.76 -9.69 -18.02
CA ARG A 34 3.01 -10.50 -17.08
C ARG A 34 1.64 -9.86 -16.75
N ALA A 35 1.63 -8.58 -16.42
CA ALA A 35 0.39 -7.88 -16.06
C ALA A 35 -0.61 -7.84 -17.21
N SER A 36 -0.15 -7.71 -18.47
CA SER A 36 -1.04 -7.70 -19.64
C SER A 36 -1.74 -9.04 -19.89
N ILE A 37 -1.16 -10.15 -19.43
CA ILE A 37 -1.68 -11.52 -19.63
C ILE A 37 -2.40 -12.01 -18.38
N HIS A 38 -1.81 -11.82 -17.20
CA HIS A 38 -2.24 -12.41 -15.94
C HIS A 38 -3.01 -11.41 -15.04
N GLY A 39 -2.78 -10.10 -15.24
CA GLY A 39 -3.27 -9.07 -14.32
C GLY A 39 -2.43 -8.95 -13.04
N GLY A 40 -2.95 -8.19 -12.07
CA GLY A 40 -2.34 -7.97 -10.76
C GLY A 40 -2.14 -6.50 -10.41
N HIS A 41 -1.40 -6.23 -9.32
CA HIS A 41 -1.07 -4.89 -8.90
C HIS A 41 -0.01 -4.29 -9.84
N PHE A 42 -0.37 -3.19 -10.49
CA PHE A 42 0.47 -2.58 -11.54
C PHE A 42 1.28 -1.39 -11.02
N GLY A 43 0.61 -0.27 -10.79
CA GLY A 43 1.25 1.00 -10.45
C GLY A 43 2.21 0.94 -9.27
N PRO A 44 1.83 0.29 -8.14
CA PRO A 44 2.70 0.14 -6.98
C PRO A 44 4.02 -0.57 -7.28
N ASN A 45 3.99 -1.63 -8.09
CA ASN A 45 5.20 -2.39 -8.45
C ASN A 45 6.12 -1.59 -9.37
N PHE A 46 5.57 -0.89 -10.36
CA PHE A 46 6.34 -0.09 -11.31
C PHE A 46 7.05 1.10 -10.64
N GLY A 47 6.42 1.68 -9.61
CA GLY A 47 7.02 2.75 -8.82
C GLY A 47 8.17 2.31 -7.93
N MET A 48 8.20 1.04 -7.51
CA MET A 48 9.13 0.52 -6.50
C MET A 48 10.33 -0.25 -7.06
N VAL A 49 10.50 -0.33 -8.38
CA VAL A 49 11.57 -1.15 -8.98
C VAL A 49 12.95 -0.70 -8.52
N GLU A 50 13.31 0.57 -8.69
CA GLU A 50 14.62 1.10 -8.31
C GLU A 50 14.85 1.04 -6.81
N ALA A 51 13.83 1.38 -6.01
CA ALA A 51 13.93 1.32 -4.56
C ALA A 51 14.18 -0.11 -4.07
N THR A 52 13.55 -1.10 -4.70
CA THR A 52 13.76 -2.52 -4.36
C THR A 52 15.15 -3.00 -4.77
N ILE A 53 15.65 -2.58 -5.93
CA ILE A 53 17.02 -2.88 -6.37
C ILE A 53 18.02 -2.29 -5.36
N ALA A 54 17.88 -1.01 -4.99
CA ALA A 54 18.76 -0.34 -4.05
C ALA A 54 18.70 -0.98 -2.65
N LEU A 55 17.52 -1.42 -2.19
CA LEU A 55 17.37 -2.17 -0.94
C LEU A 55 18.21 -3.45 -0.95
N HIS A 56 18.09 -4.26 -2.00
CA HIS A 56 18.85 -5.51 -2.10
C HIS A 56 20.33 -5.32 -2.42
N TYR A 57 20.71 -4.17 -2.95
CA TYR A 57 22.12 -3.81 -3.11
C TYR A 57 22.77 -3.43 -1.78
N VAL A 58 22.09 -2.64 -0.95
CA VAL A 58 22.65 -2.08 0.30
C VAL A 58 22.53 -3.06 1.46
N PHE A 59 21.37 -3.70 1.63
CA PHE A 59 21.09 -4.55 2.78
C PHE A 59 21.29 -6.04 2.47
N GLU A 60 21.46 -6.83 3.53
CA GLU A 60 21.78 -8.26 3.45
C GLU A 60 20.59 -9.14 3.82
N SER A 61 19.56 -9.13 2.97
CA SER A 61 18.40 -10.02 3.16
C SER A 61 18.81 -11.50 2.99
N PRO A 62 18.39 -12.44 3.88
CA PRO A 62 17.39 -12.26 4.93
C PRO A 62 17.96 -11.86 6.32
N LYS A 63 19.27 -11.62 6.48
CA LYS A 63 19.86 -11.16 7.74
C LYS A 63 19.25 -9.81 8.13
N ASP A 64 19.30 -8.85 7.20
CA ASP A 64 18.54 -7.62 7.30
C ASP A 64 17.08 -7.90 6.91
N LYS A 65 16.15 -7.52 7.78
CA LYS A 65 14.74 -7.87 7.65
C LYS A 65 13.96 -6.74 7.02
N ILE A 66 13.32 -7.01 5.88
CA ILE A 66 12.50 -6.04 5.17
C ILE A 66 11.03 -6.44 5.30
N VAL A 67 10.20 -5.53 5.81
CA VAL A 67 8.74 -5.70 5.94
C VAL A 67 8.05 -4.71 5.02
N TYR A 68 7.31 -5.22 4.05
CA TYR A 68 6.54 -4.39 3.12
C TYR A 68 5.11 -4.25 3.62
N ASP A 69 4.63 -3.01 3.73
CA ASP A 69 3.23 -2.71 4.03
C ASP A 69 2.32 -3.15 2.89
N VAL A 70 1.15 -3.71 3.18
CA VAL A 70 0.29 -4.38 2.18
C VAL A 70 1.00 -5.52 1.46
N SER A 71 2.24 -5.29 1.07
CA SER A 71 3.13 -6.16 0.28
C SER A 71 2.73 -6.40 -1.19
N HIS A 72 1.71 -5.70 -1.69
CA HIS A 72 1.27 -5.78 -3.08
C HIS A 72 2.30 -5.18 -4.08
N GLN A 73 3.30 -4.44 -3.60
CA GLN A 73 4.42 -3.86 -4.35
C GLN A 73 5.68 -4.74 -4.34
N THR A 74 5.57 -6.02 -3.97
CA THR A 74 6.73 -6.92 -3.78
C THR A 74 7.13 -7.72 -5.02
N TYR A 75 6.55 -7.48 -6.19
CA TYR A 75 6.95 -8.21 -7.40
C TYR A 75 8.45 -8.00 -7.71
N PRO A 76 9.01 -6.78 -7.69
CA PRO A 76 10.46 -6.59 -7.83
C PRO A 76 11.27 -7.32 -6.76
N HIS A 77 10.81 -7.34 -5.50
CA HIS A 77 11.44 -8.09 -4.41
C HIS A 77 11.47 -9.59 -4.71
N LYS A 78 10.35 -10.17 -5.16
CA LYS A 78 10.28 -11.59 -5.54
C LYS A 78 11.22 -11.90 -6.69
N MET A 79 11.31 -11.03 -7.70
CA MET A 79 12.24 -11.21 -8.83
C MET A 79 13.70 -11.26 -8.36
N LEU A 80 14.09 -10.46 -7.36
CA LEU A 80 15.45 -10.38 -6.86
C LEU A 80 15.79 -11.42 -5.77
N THR A 81 14.78 -12.16 -5.29
CA THR A 81 14.92 -13.16 -4.22
C THR A 81 14.61 -14.59 -4.68
N GLY A 82 14.98 -14.92 -5.91
CA GLY A 82 14.96 -16.27 -6.44
C GLY A 82 13.64 -16.70 -7.11
N ARG A 83 12.67 -15.79 -7.27
CA ARG A 83 11.35 -16.09 -7.86
C ARG A 83 11.13 -15.37 -9.20
N LYS A 84 12.20 -14.97 -9.89
CA LYS A 84 12.11 -14.22 -11.15
C LYS A 84 11.36 -14.96 -12.26
N ASP A 85 11.44 -16.30 -12.27
CA ASP A 85 10.82 -17.10 -13.32
C ASP A 85 9.30 -16.92 -13.36
N ALA A 86 8.67 -16.67 -12.19
CA ALA A 86 7.25 -16.32 -12.09
C ALA A 86 6.87 -14.96 -12.70
N TYR A 87 7.85 -14.21 -13.22
CA TYR A 87 7.64 -12.93 -13.91
C TYR A 87 8.19 -12.93 -15.33
N LEU A 88 9.14 -13.82 -15.62
CA LEU A 88 9.80 -13.90 -16.94
C LEU A 88 9.10 -14.88 -17.87
N TYR A 89 8.53 -15.97 -17.33
CA TYR A 89 8.00 -17.09 -18.12
C TYR A 89 6.53 -17.33 -17.80
N GLU A 90 5.69 -17.39 -18.82
CA GLU A 90 4.23 -17.45 -18.70
C GLU A 90 3.75 -18.69 -17.94
N GLU A 91 4.41 -19.84 -18.16
CA GLU A 91 4.12 -21.10 -17.48
C GLU A 91 4.35 -21.08 -15.97
N HIS A 92 5.02 -20.05 -15.44
CA HIS A 92 5.35 -19.85 -14.03
C HIS A 92 4.57 -18.72 -13.36
N TYR A 93 3.68 -18.01 -14.06
CA TYR A 93 2.99 -16.84 -13.53
C TYR A 93 2.16 -17.13 -12.28
N ASP A 94 1.70 -18.37 -12.10
CA ASP A 94 0.91 -18.81 -10.93
C ASP A 94 1.76 -19.39 -9.79
N ASP A 95 3.09 -19.48 -9.93
CA ASP A 95 3.97 -20.10 -8.93
C ASP A 95 4.16 -19.24 -7.67
N VAL A 96 3.74 -17.97 -7.69
CA VAL A 96 3.86 -17.03 -6.58
C VAL A 96 2.56 -16.30 -6.32
N SER A 97 2.30 -16.00 -5.04
CA SER A 97 1.19 -15.13 -4.65
C SER A 97 1.46 -13.66 -4.99
N GLY A 98 0.41 -12.84 -5.00
CA GLY A 98 0.51 -11.40 -5.21
C GLY A 98 1.07 -10.60 -4.03
N TYR A 99 1.40 -11.27 -2.92
CA TYR A 99 1.82 -10.68 -1.65
C TYR A 99 3.02 -11.38 -1.06
N SER A 100 3.65 -10.78 -0.03
CA SER A 100 4.71 -11.40 0.76
C SER A 100 4.19 -12.69 1.40
N ASN A 101 4.97 -13.76 1.30
CA ASN A 101 4.59 -15.08 1.81
C ASN A 101 5.81 -15.86 2.32
N PRO A 102 5.95 -16.05 3.65
CA PRO A 102 7.05 -16.81 4.25
C PRO A 102 7.16 -18.26 3.78
N ASN A 103 6.08 -18.83 3.23
CA ASN A 103 6.12 -20.18 2.66
C ASN A 103 6.78 -20.24 1.27
N GLU A 104 6.91 -19.09 0.60
CA GLU A 104 7.58 -18.97 -0.69
C GLU A 104 9.07 -18.71 -0.56
N SER A 105 9.47 -17.92 0.45
CA SER A 105 10.85 -17.46 0.57
C SER A 105 11.23 -17.09 2.00
N ILE A 106 12.49 -17.38 2.37
CA ILE A 106 13.10 -16.92 3.63
C ILE A 106 13.30 -15.40 3.69
N HIS A 107 13.16 -14.71 2.58
CA HIS A 107 13.25 -13.25 2.48
C HIS A 107 11.93 -12.55 2.84
N ASP A 108 10.83 -13.30 2.91
CA ASP A 108 9.51 -12.81 3.31
C ASP A 108 9.29 -13.18 4.79
N HIS A 109 9.10 -12.18 5.65
CA HIS A 109 9.01 -12.42 7.10
C HIS A 109 7.58 -12.58 7.59
N PHE A 110 6.60 -12.03 6.86
CA PHE A 110 5.18 -12.07 7.22
C PHE A 110 4.33 -12.26 5.96
N THR A 111 3.19 -12.91 6.12
CA THR A 111 2.10 -12.78 5.15
C THR A 111 1.37 -11.48 5.47
N VAL A 112 1.47 -10.50 4.58
CA VAL A 112 0.86 -9.17 4.71
C VAL A 112 -0.06 -8.94 3.53
N GLY A 113 -1.16 -8.25 3.72
CA GLY A 113 -2.09 -7.83 2.66
C GLY A 113 -2.96 -6.67 3.11
N HIS A 114 -3.01 -6.41 4.43
CA HIS A 114 -3.66 -5.24 4.99
C HIS A 114 -2.65 -4.10 5.15
N THR A 115 -3.13 -2.88 5.00
CA THR A 115 -2.36 -1.65 5.12
C THR A 115 -1.94 -1.35 6.56
N SER A 116 -0.97 -0.46 6.73
CA SER A 116 -0.64 0.24 7.98
C SER A 116 0.08 -0.58 9.06
N THR A 117 0.37 -1.87 8.80
CA THR A 117 0.92 -2.79 9.81
C THR A 117 2.45 -2.89 9.80
N SER A 118 3.11 -2.50 8.72
CA SER A 118 4.54 -2.77 8.51
C SER A 118 5.45 -2.14 9.56
N VAL A 119 5.13 -0.92 10.00
CA VAL A 119 5.95 -0.21 11.00
C VAL A 119 5.88 -0.93 12.35
N SER A 120 4.69 -1.31 12.81
CA SER A 120 4.49 -2.07 14.06
C SER A 120 5.17 -3.43 14.01
N LEU A 121 5.04 -4.16 12.89
CA LEU A 121 5.72 -5.44 12.68
C LEU A 121 7.24 -5.30 12.72
N ALA A 122 7.77 -4.26 12.07
CA ALA A 122 9.20 -3.97 12.08
C ALA A 122 9.69 -3.55 13.46
N CYS A 123 8.93 -2.75 14.22
CA CYS A 123 9.22 -2.45 15.62
C CYS A 123 9.37 -3.72 16.46
N GLY A 124 8.46 -4.69 16.28
CA GLY A 124 8.52 -5.98 16.95
C GLY A 124 9.79 -6.78 16.59
N LEU A 125 10.17 -6.81 15.30
CA LEU A 125 11.41 -7.44 14.85
C LEU A 125 12.65 -6.76 15.43
N ALA A 126 12.70 -5.42 15.43
CA ALA A 126 13.79 -4.65 16.00
C ALA A 126 13.93 -4.90 17.50
N LYS A 127 12.82 -4.85 18.23
CA LYS A 127 12.80 -5.15 19.67
C LYS A 127 13.30 -6.55 19.99
N ALA A 128 12.87 -7.56 19.23
CA ALA A 128 13.33 -8.94 19.43
C ALA A 128 14.82 -9.11 19.13
N ARG A 129 15.33 -8.48 18.05
CA ARG A 129 16.76 -8.44 17.71
C ARG A 129 17.58 -7.86 18.87
N ASP A 130 17.15 -6.69 19.39
CA ASP A 130 17.88 -5.97 20.44
C ASP A 130 17.90 -6.77 21.76
N LEU A 131 16.78 -7.37 22.15
CA LEU A 131 16.70 -8.22 23.34
C LEU A 131 17.58 -9.48 23.25
N LYS A 132 17.77 -10.01 22.04
CA LYS A 132 18.63 -11.17 21.77
C LYS A 132 20.11 -10.78 21.58
N GLY A 133 20.43 -9.49 21.49
CA GLY A 133 21.76 -9.01 21.17
C GLY A 133 22.22 -9.40 19.77
N GLU A 134 21.28 -9.58 18.83
CA GLU A 134 21.57 -9.89 17.44
C GLU A 134 21.89 -8.60 16.64
N GLU A 135 22.63 -8.75 15.56
CA GLU A 135 22.96 -7.68 14.63
C GLU A 135 22.05 -7.75 13.40
N GLY A 136 21.97 -6.65 12.65
CA GLY A 136 21.26 -6.52 11.38
C GLY A 136 20.28 -5.36 11.38
N ASN A 137 19.93 -4.92 10.18
CA ASN A 137 18.97 -3.84 10.00
C ASN A 137 17.53 -4.39 9.99
N VAL A 138 16.59 -3.58 10.47
CA VAL A 138 15.17 -3.83 10.28
C VAL A 138 14.58 -2.66 9.48
N ILE A 139 13.92 -2.98 8.40
CA ILE A 139 13.41 -2.01 7.44
C ILE A 139 11.89 -2.21 7.30
N ALA A 140 11.11 -1.16 7.53
CA ALA A 140 9.70 -1.08 7.15
C ALA A 140 9.58 -0.29 5.85
N VAL A 141 8.83 -0.78 4.88
CA VAL A 141 8.50 -0.05 3.65
C VAL A 141 7.01 0.21 3.67
N ILE A 142 6.60 1.47 3.74
CA ILE A 142 5.20 1.88 3.83
C ILE A 142 4.87 2.92 2.76
N GLY A 143 3.74 2.76 2.08
CA GLY A 143 3.23 3.76 1.14
C GLY A 143 2.56 4.94 1.86
N ASP A 144 2.57 6.10 1.21
CA ASP A 144 1.91 7.31 1.69
C ASP A 144 0.42 7.09 2.02
N GLY A 145 -0.31 6.36 1.18
CA GLY A 145 -1.71 6.01 1.45
C GLY A 145 -1.92 5.25 2.76
N SER A 146 -1.02 4.34 3.09
CA SER A 146 -1.10 3.52 4.31
C SER A 146 -0.79 4.30 5.60
N LEU A 147 -0.12 5.45 5.50
CA LEU A 147 0.18 6.29 6.66
C LEU A 147 -1.06 6.90 7.33
N SER A 148 -2.21 6.94 6.65
CA SER A 148 -3.46 7.44 7.23
C SER A 148 -4.10 6.45 8.22
N GLY A 149 -3.69 5.19 8.21
CA GLY A 149 -4.18 4.20 9.17
C GLY A 149 -3.68 4.44 10.59
N GLY A 150 -4.56 4.27 11.58
CA GLY A 150 -4.24 4.49 12.99
C GLY A 150 -3.03 3.68 13.43
N GLU A 151 -2.97 2.39 13.10
CA GLU A 151 -1.86 1.51 13.45
C GLU A 151 -0.50 1.99 12.90
N ALA A 152 -0.47 2.62 11.71
CA ALA A 152 0.76 3.19 11.19
C ALA A 152 1.26 4.36 12.04
N LEU A 153 0.35 5.24 12.48
CA LEU A 153 0.68 6.36 13.36
C LEU A 153 1.10 5.87 14.75
N GLU A 154 0.41 4.88 15.30
CA GLU A 154 0.78 4.23 16.56
C GLU A 154 2.17 3.56 16.46
N GLY A 155 2.45 2.89 15.33
CA GLY A 155 3.76 2.30 15.07
C GLY A 155 4.87 3.33 14.97
N LEU A 156 4.63 4.48 14.33
CA LEU A 156 5.59 5.60 14.27
C LEU A 156 5.82 6.21 15.66
N ASP A 157 4.76 6.37 16.46
CA ASP A 157 4.85 6.87 17.82
C ASP A 157 5.68 5.94 18.70
N TYR A 158 5.42 4.63 18.64
CA TYR A 158 6.21 3.65 19.38
C TYR A 158 7.65 3.53 18.88
N ALA A 159 7.91 3.75 17.60
CA ALA A 159 9.25 3.58 17.03
C ALA A 159 10.32 4.40 17.75
N VAL A 160 9.97 5.58 18.27
CA VAL A 160 10.91 6.47 19.00
C VAL A 160 11.36 5.91 20.35
N GLU A 161 10.62 4.94 20.90
CA GLU A 161 10.99 4.23 22.13
C GLU A 161 12.06 3.14 21.91
N LEU A 162 12.44 2.88 20.64
CA LEU A 162 13.50 1.93 20.33
C LEU A 162 14.88 2.59 20.41
N ASP A 163 15.79 1.97 21.14
CA ASP A 163 17.18 2.43 21.29
C ASP A 163 18.11 1.90 20.18
N GLY A 164 17.54 1.26 19.16
CA GLY A 164 18.28 0.54 18.13
C GLY A 164 17.91 0.94 16.70
N ASN A 165 18.48 0.22 15.75
CA ASN A 165 18.25 0.41 14.33
C ASN A 165 16.80 0.05 13.95
N LEU A 166 16.11 1.00 13.31
CA LEU A 166 14.90 0.80 12.55
C LEU A 166 14.87 1.82 11.42
N ILE A 167 14.76 1.36 10.19
CA ILE A 167 14.69 2.22 9.00
C ILE A 167 13.25 2.16 8.47
N ILE A 168 12.57 3.30 8.38
CA ILE A 168 11.20 3.40 7.89
C ILE A 168 11.24 4.12 6.54
N ILE A 169 11.02 3.38 5.45
CA ILE A 169 10.99 3.93 4.11
C ILE A 169 9.55 4.32 3.80
N VAL A 170 9.30 5.61 3.70
CA VAL A 170 8.03 6.17 3.26
C VAL A 170 8.08 6.36 1.75
N ASN A 171 7.38 5.51 1.02
CA ASN A 171 7.23 5.61 -0.42
C ASN A 171 6.06 6.54 -0.75
N ASP A 172 6.38 7.80 -1.06
CA ASP A 172 5.41 8.84 -1.37
C ASP A 172 5.32 9.05 -2.90
N ASN A 173 4.14 8.82 -3.44
CA ASN A 173 3.83 9.05 -4.85
C ASN A 173 2.55 9.87 -5.04
N ASP A 174 2.09 10.50 -3.95
CA ASP A 174 0.90 11.35 -3.87
C ASP A 174 -0.41 10.64 -4.22
N MET A 175 -0.45 9.32 -4.04
CA MET A 175 -1.62 8.50 -4.36
C MET A 175 -1.74 7.28 -3.46
N SER A 176 -2.97 7.04 -2.98
CA SER A 176 -3.41 5.74 -2.45
C SER A 176 -3.92 4.86 -3.62
N ILE A 177 -5.05 4.18 -3.47
CA ILE A 177 -5.80 3.64 -4.62
C ILE A 177 -6.31 4.82 -5.44
N ALA A 178 -7.11 5.72 -4.82
CA ALA A 178 -7.53 7.01 -5.34
C ALA A 178 -6.65 8.15 -4.79
N GLU A 179 -7.12 9.39 -4.91
CA GLU A 179 -6.47 10.56 -4.32
C GLU A 179 -6.40 10.48 -2.79
N ASN A 180 -5.34 10.99 -2.22
CA ASN A 180 -5.14 11.05 -0.78
C ASN A 180 -5.98 12.15 -0.12
N HIS A 181 -6.57 11.86 1.05
CA HIS A 181 -7.38 12.78 1.83
C HIS A 181 -6.88 12.94 3.26
N GLY A 182 -6.89 14.17 3.79
CA GLY A 182 -6.55 14.48 5.17
C GLY A 182 -5.32 15.35 5.35
N GLY A 183 -5.13 15.85 6.58
CA GLY A 183 -4.08 16.82 6.93
C GLY A 183 -2.66 16.28 6.83
N LEU A 184 -2.47 14.97 6.98
CA LEU A 184 -1.19 14.29 6.80
C LEU A 184 -0.58 14.58 5.42
N TYR A 185 -1.38 14.49 4.37
CA TYR A 185 -0.93 14.66 2.99
C TYR A 185 -0.54 16.09 2.64
N GLY A 186 -1.13 17.08 3.33
CA GLY A 186 -0.66 18.46 3.27
C GLY A 186 0.77 18.62 3.77
N ASN A 187 1.15 17.86 4.81
CA ASN A 187 2.52 17.86 5.31
C ASN A 187 3.46 17.11 4.35
N LEU A 188 3.09 15.93 3.84
CA LEU A 188 3.90 15.19 2.85
C LEU A 188 4.14 16.06 1.59
N LYS A 189 3.11 16.72 1.09
CA LYS A 189 3.23 17.64 -0.04
C LYS A 189 4.23 18.78 0.27
N LEU A 190 4.13 19.41 1.44
CA LEU A 190 5.07 20.46 1.86
C LEU A 190 6.51 19.92 1.91
N LEU A 191 6.71 18.69 2.38
CA LEU A 191 8.02 18.06 2.42
C LEU A 191 8.56 17.80 1.01
N ARG A 192 7.72 17.34 0.06
CA ARG A 192 8.11 17.21 -1.35
C ARG A 192 8.50 18.56 -1.97
N GLU A 193 7.67 19.58 -1.81
CA GLU A 193 7.89 20.92 -2.39
C GLU A 193 9.12 21.63 -1.82
N THR A 194 9.58 21.26 -0.64
CA THR A 194 10.74 21.84 0.04
C THR A 194 11.96 20.92 0.09
N ASN A 195 11.97 19.84 -0.67
CA ASN A 195 13.03 18.81 -0.62
C ASN A 195 13.35 18.39 0.83
N GLY A 196 12.31 18.13 1.63
CA GLY A 196 12.42 17.71 3.02
C GLY A 196 12.88 18.79 4.01
N GLN A 197 13.05 20.06 3.59
CA GLN A 197 13.63 21.12 4.40
C GLN A 197 12.61 21.94 5.23
N ALA A 198 11.30 21.65 5.07
CA ALA A 198 10.29 22.36 5.84
C ALA A 198 10.49 22.19 7.35
N GLU A 199 10.33 23.28 8.12
CA GLU A 199 10.34 23.23 9.59
C GLU A 199 9.19 22.38 10.13
N CYS A 200 8.00 22.48 9.52
CA CYS A 200 6.86 21.65 9.84
C CYS A 200 7.06 20.27 9.19
N ASN A 201 7.55 19.32 9.95
CA ASN A 201 7.80 17.96 9.54
C ASN A 201 7.25 16.99 10.60
N LEU A 202 6.21 16.25 10.24
CA LEU A 202 5.53 15.32 11.13
C LEU A 202 6.50 14.31 11.75
N PHE A 203 7.39 13.72 10.98
CA PHE A 203 8.31 12.69 11.46
C PHE A 203 9.31 13.24 12.47
N LYS A 204 9.86 14.44 12.19
CA LYS A 204 10.74 15.13 13.15
C LYS A 204 10.00 15.57 14.40
N ALA A 205 8.73 15.99 14.26
CA ALA A 205 7.90 16.37 15.41
C ALA A 205 7.60 15.19 16.34
N MET A 206 7.55 13.97 15.80
CA MET A 206 7.44 12.73 16.58
C MET A 206 8.76 12.28 17.21
N GLY A 207 9.90 12.91 16.86
CA GLY A 207 11.23 12.56 17.39
C GLY A 207 12.05 11.62 16.53
N LEU A 208 11.60 11.31 15.32
CA LEU A 208 12.32 10.46 14.37
C LEU A 208 13.40 11.25 13.61
N ASP A 209 14.53 10.61 13.34
CA ASP A 209 15.48 11.12 12.36
C ASP A 209 14.85 11.04 10.97
N TYR A 210 15.22 11.96 10.08
CA TYR A 210 14.55 12.08 8.78
C TYR A 210 15.49 12.51 7.68
N ILE A 211 15.44 11.81 6.55
CA ILE A 211 16.05 12.21 5.28
C ILE A 211 15.02 12.14 4.16
N TYR A 212 15.22 12.95 3.10
CA TYR A 212 14.36 13.02 1.93
C TYR A 212 15.16 12.71 0.66
N VAL A 213 14.56 11.95 -0.25
CA VAL A 213 15.11 11.61 -1.57
C VAL A 213 14.12 12.06 -2.63
N ASP A 214 14.46 13.09 -3.39
CA ASP A 214 13.57 13.66 -4.40
C ASP A 214 13.44 12.75 -5.63
N HIS A 215 14.54 12.16 -6.08
CA HIS A 215 14.54 11.24 -7.20
C HIS A 215 14.44 9.79 -6.75
N GLY A 216 13.31 9.42 -6.12
CA GLY A 216 13.05 8.08 -5.58
C GLY A 216 12.95 6.96 -6.64
N ASN A 217 13.18 7.29 -7.89
CA ASN A 217 13.36 6.33 -8.98
C ASN A 217 14.75 6.45 -9.64
N ASP A 218 15.74 6.98 -8.92
CA ASP A 218 17.15 6.90 -9.29
C ASP A 218 17.88 5.91 -8.39
N VAL A 219 18.45 4.86 -8.99
CA VAL A 219 19.13 3.78 -8.25
C VAL A 219 20.33 4.30 -7.45
N GLY A 220 21.10 5.24 -8.04
CA GLY A 220 22.29 5.80 -7.42
C GLY A 220 21.96 6.63 -6.18
N GLU A 221 21.01 7.57 -6.29
CA GLU A 221 20.57 8.40 -5.17
C GLU A 221 19.96 7.55 -4.04
N LEU A 222 19.20 6.53 -4.39
CA LEU A 222 18.63 5.60 -3.40
C LEU A 222 19.70 4.78 -2.67
N ILE A 223 20.72 4.30 -3.39
CA ILE A 223 21.86 3.59 -2.77
C ILE A 223 22.57 4.51 -1.78
N GLU A 224 22.89 5.75 -2.16
CA GLU A 224 23.55 6.72 -1.27
C GLU A 224 22.70 6.98 -0.01
N ALA A 225 21.39 7.20 -0.19
CA ALA A 225 20.48 7.43 0.91
C ALA A 225 20.40 6.23 1.86
N PHE A 226 20.22 5.02 1.33
CA PHE A 226 20.13 3.81 2.16
C PHE A 226 21.47 3.47 2.85
N GLN A 227 22.60 3.70 2.19
CA GLN A 227 23.92 3.56 2.82
C GLN A 227 24.11 4.54 3.98
N SER A 228 23.60 5.76 3.87
CA SER A 228 23.73 6.79 4.92
C SER A 228 22.99 6.43 6.22
N VAL A 229 21.96 5.58 6.15
CA VAL A 229 21.14 5.15 7.29
C VAL A 229 21.40 3.70 7.70
N LYS A 230 22.17 2.96 6.91
CA LYS A 230 22.55 1.59 7.25
C LYS A 230 23.26 1.58 8.60
N ASP A 231 22.90 0.64 9.45
CA ASP A 231 23.44 0.49 10.80
C ASP A 231 23.25 1.74 11.71
N SER A 232 22.23 2.55 11.42
CA SER A 232 21.82 3.67 12.28
C SER A 232 21.61 3.19 13.72
N LYS A 233 21.79 4.08 14.69
CA LYS A 233 21.63 3.75 16.12
C LYS A 233 20.30 4.22 16.68
N LYS A 234 19.47 4.80 15.85
CA LYS A 234 18.14 5.32 16.16
C LYS A 234 17.19 5.07 15.00
N PRO A 235 15.90 5.02 15.25
CA PRO A 235 14.90 4.98 14.19
C PRO A 235 15.02 6.19 13.26
N VAL A 236 14.95 5.93 11.95
CA VAL A 236 15.08 6.95 10.91
C VAL A 236 14.05 6.74 9.82
N VAL A 237 13.44 7.83 9.38
CA VAL A 237 12.55 7.87 8.22
C VAL A 237 13.35 8.27 6.98
N VAL A 238 13.25 7.45 5.95
CA VAL A 238 13.73 7.75 4.59
C VAL A 238 12.50 7.98 3.72
N HIS A 239 12.20 9.24 3.46
CA HIS A 239 11.06 9.64 2.64
C HIS A 239 11.50 9.72 1.17
N ILE A 240 11.03 8.80 0.35
CA ILE A 240 11.37 8.73 -1.09
C ILE A 240 10.18 9.20 -1.93
N ASN A 241 10.43 10.10 -2.88
CA ASN A 241 9.43 10.58 -3.83
C ASN A 241 9.51 9.74 -5.11
N THR A 242 8.48 8.92 -5.39
CA THR A 242 8.46 7.99 -6.52
C THR A 242 7.32 8.28 -7.49
N LEU A 243 7.44 7.77 -8.71
CA LEU A 243 6.38 7.85 -9.72
C LEU A 243 5.62 6.52 -9.81
N LYS A 244 4.38 6.50 -9.32
CA LYS A 244 3.47 5.35 -9.46
C LYS A 244 3.21 5.06 -10.93
N GLY A 245 3.42 3.81 -11.36
CA GLY A 245 3.22 3.41 -12.76
C GLY A 245 4.39 3.75 -13.70
N LYS A 246 5.55 4.17 -13.17
CA LYS A 246 6.72 4.58 -13.95
C LYS A 246 7.07 3.62 -15.09
N GLY A 247 7.28 4.17 -16.28
CA GLY A 247 7.69 3.42 -17.48
C GLY A 247 6.55 2.91 -18.34
N TYR A 248 5.27 3.18 -17.93
CA TYR A 248 4.11 2.92 -18.75
C TYR A 248 3.17 4.13 -18.79
N ALA A 249 3.16 4.85 -19.91
CA ALA A 249 2.49 6.15 -20.02
C ALA A 249 1.00 6.14 -19.61
N PRO A 250 0.18 5.12 -19.94
CA PRO A 250 -1.20 5.08 -19.45
C PRO A 250 -1.32 5.03 -17.93
N ALA A 251 -0.39 4.34 -17.25
CA ALA A 251 -0.40 4.21 -15.80
C ALA A 251 0.11 5.49 -15.10
N GLU A 252 1.08 6.17 -15.69
CA GLU A 252 1.56 7.47 -15.17
C GLU A 252 0.49 8.56 -15.26
N GLN A 253 -0.34 8.51 -16.31
CA GLN A 253 -1.41 9.48 -16.56
C GLN A 253 -2.68 9.20 -15.76
N ASN A 254 -2.97 7.95 -15.43
CA ASN A 254 -4.17 7.56 -14.68
C ASN A 254 -3.82 6.57 -13.57
N LYS A 255 -3.23 7.09 -12.49
CA LYS A 255 -2.70 6.31 -11.37
C LYS A 255 -3.75 5.53 -10.59
N GLU A 256 -5.04 5.99 -10.57
CA GLU A 256 -6.14 5.31 -9.90
C GLU A 256 -6.53 4.04 -10.65
N VAL A 257 -6.80 4.14 -11.94
CA VAL A 257 -7.18 3.00 -12.79
C VAL A 257 -6.08 1.93 -12.80
N TRP A 258 -4.81 2.37 -12.81
CA TRP A 258 -3.65 1.48 -12.89
C TRP A 258 -3.09 1.03 -11.53
N HIS A 259 -3.89 1.07 -10.48
CA HIS A 259 -3.50 0.48 -9.20
C HIS A 259 -3.50 -1.06 -9.27
N TYR A 260 -4.59 -1.63 -9.79
CA TYR A 260 -4.78 -3.07 -10.03
C TYR A 260 -5.52 -3.27 -11.36
N ASN A 261 -5.05 -4.18 -12.20
CA ASN A 261 -5.65 -4.43 -13.50
C ASN A 261 -5.85 -5.92 -13.76
N GLY A 262 -6.93 -6.25 -14.46
CA GLY A 262 -7.05 -7.51 -15.19
C GLY A 262 -6.17 -7.47 -16.45
N PRO A 263 -6.19 -8.55 -17.27
CA PRO A 263 -5.49 -8.60 -18.56
C PRO A 263 -5.89 -7.46 -19.50
N PHE A 264 -4.92 -6.90 -20.24
CA PHE A 264 -5.12 -5.73 -21.10
C PHE A 264 -4.20 -5.74 -22.34
N HIS A 265 -4.53 -4.92 -23.34
CA HIS A 265 -3.69 -4.67 -24.52
C HIS A 265 -2.59 -3.68 -24.18
N ILE A 266 -1.32 -4.07 -24.32
CA ILE A 266 -0.15 -3.23 -23.95
C ILE A 266 -0.14 -1.91 -24.72
N GLU A 267 -0.48 -1.93 -26.01
CA GLU A 267 -0.39 -0.77 -26.91
C GLU A 267 -1.42 0.32 -26.59
N THR A 268 -2.60 -0.08 -26.08
CA THR A 268 -3.73 0.83 -25.85
C THR A 268 -4.05 1.03 -24.38
N GLY A 269 -3.70 0.05 -23.53
CA GLY A 269 -4.13 0.00 -22.13
C GLY A 269 -5.57 -0.47 -21.94
N GLU A 270 -6.28 -0.82 -23.02
CA GLU A 270 -7.66 -1.27 -22.94
C GLU A 270 -7.74 -2.70 -22.38
N PRO A 271 -8.71 -3.00 -21.47
CA PRO A 271 -8.89 -4.34 -20.93
C PRO A 271 -9.24 -5.35 -22.04
N LEU A 272 -8.75 -6.58 -21.91
CA LEU A 272 -9.07 -7.69 -22.82
C LEU A 272 -10.53 -8.15 -22.69
N TYR A 273 -11.14 -7.91 -21.52
CA TYR A 273 -12.51 -8.33 -21.23
C TYR A 273 -13.27 -7.13 -20.66
N GLU A 274 -14.29 -6.67 -21.36
CA GLU A 274 -15.19 -5.65 -20.85
C GLU A 274 -16.19 -6.28 -19.89
N MET A 275 -16.35 -5.67 -18.72
CA MET A 275 -17.49 -5.94 -17.83
C MET A 275 -18.70 -5.23 -18.40
N THR A 276 -19.62 -5.98 -18.98
CA THR A 276 -20.81 -5.41 -19.63
C THR A 276 -22.06 -5.45 -18.77
N GLU A 277 -22.01 -6.09 -17.62
CA GLU A 277 -23.14 -6.23 -16.70
C GLU A 277 -22.98 -5.28 -15.51
N GLU A 278 -24.11 -4.69 -15.08
CA GLU A 278 -24.20 -3.86 -13.87
C GLU A 278 -23.89 -4.73 -12.64
N ASP A 279 -22.99 -4.31 -11.79
CA ASP A 279 -22.64 -5.00 -10.56
C ASP A 279 -23.35 -4.37 -9.32
N TYR A 280 -23.12 -4.99 -8.15
CA TYR A 280 -23.71 -4.49 -6.89
C TYR A 280 -23.14 -3.13 -6.48
N SER A 281 -21.93 -2.77 -6.91
CA SER A 281 -21.34 -1.45 -6.66
C SER A 281 -22.08 -0.39 -7.43
N ASP A 282 -22.37 -0.63 -8.73
CA ASP A 282 -23.14 0.26 -9.59
C ASP A 282 -24.55 0.46 -9.05
N ILE A 283 -25.23 -0.63 -8.69
CA ILE A 283 -26.59 -0.57 -8.14
C ILE A 283 -26.63 0.24 -6.84
N SER A 284 -25.70 -0.02 -5.94
CA SER A 284 -25.60 0.66 -4.65
C SER A 284 -25.32 2.15 -4.82
N MET A 285 -24.35 2.49 -5.68
CA MET A 285 -23.96 3.87 -5.97
C MET A 285 -25.11 4.65 -6.62
N ASN A 286 -25.73 4.11 -7.64
CA ASN A 286 -26.87 4.76 -8.31
C ASN A 286 -28.03 5.02 -7.33
N TYR A 287 -28.33 4.05 -6.47
CA TYR A 287 -29.34 4.20 -5.42
C TYR A 287 -28.97 5.32 -4.42
N LEU A 288 -27.72 5.37 -3.99
CA LEU A 288 -27.24 6.39 -3.05
C LEU A 288 -27.29 7.79 -3.67
N LEU A 289 -26.83 7.97 -4.91
CA LEU A 289 -26.89 9.24 -5.62
C LEU A 289 -28.34 9.73 -5.77
N ASP A 290 -29.27 8.85 -6.08
CA ASP A 290 -30.69 9.18 -6.16
C ASP A 290 -31.28 9.60 -4.81
N LYS A 291 -30.82 9.00 -3.70
CA LYS A 291 -31.22 9.41 -2.36
C LYS A 291 -30.62 10.75 -1.97
N MET A 292 -29.33 10.96 -2.25
CA MET A 292 -28.61 12.21 -1.96
C MET A 292 -29.25 13.42 -2.66
N LYS A 293 -29.70 13.27 -3.90
CA LYS A 293 -30.43 14.33 -4.63
C LYS A 293 -31.74 14.76 -3.95
N LYS A 294 -32.33 13.88 -3.16
CA LYS A 294 -33.63 14.11 -2.50
C LYS A 294 -33.52 14.46 -1.03
N ASP A 295 -32.39 14.09 -0.41
CA ASP A 295 -32.18 14.23 1.04
C ASP A 295 -30.72 14.57 1.33
N PRO A 296 -30.44 15.81 1.75
CA PRO A 296 -29.08 16.26 2.08
C PRO A 296 -28.50 15.59 3.33
N ALA A 297 -29.29 14.86 4.10
CA ALA A 297 -28.84 14.13 5.27
C ALA A 297 -28.18 12.79 4.91
N VAL A 298 -28.34 12.28 3.69
CA VAL A 298 -27.71 11.04 3.23
C VAL A 298 -26.24 11.29 2.94
N VAL A 299 -25.35 10.48 3.52
CA VAL A 299 -23.90 10.58 3.37
C VAL A 299 -23.33 9.22 3.04
N ALA A 300 -22.58 9.11 1.94
CA ALA A 300 -21.75 7.94 1.66
C ALA A 300 -20.34 8.13 2.24
N ILE A 301 -19.85 7.13 2.94
CA ILE A 301 -18.54 7.12 3.57
C ILE A 301 -17.73 5.95 3.01
N THR A 302 -16.47 6.17 2.69
CA THR A 302 -15.49 5.13 2.33
C THR A 302 -14.19 5.33 3.11
N SER A 303 -13.39 4.28 3.19
CA SER A 303 -12.05 4.29 3.77
C SER A 303 -10.98 3.96 2.73
N GLY A 304 -10.72 4.91 1.82
CA GLY A 304 -9.68 4.81 0.79
C GLY A 304 -10.02 3.89 -0.39
N THR A 305 -11.27 3.41 -0.49
CA THR A 305 -11.70 2.47 -1.53
C THR A 305 -13.00 2.93 -2.24
N PRO A 306 -13.04 4.14 -2.81
CA PRO A 306 -14.28 4.70 -3.37
C PRO A 306 -14.86 3.87 -4.51
N THR A 307 -14.04 3.29 -5.36
CA THR A 307 -14.46 2.48 -6.51
C THR A 307 -15.13 1.17 -6.12
N VAL A 308 -14.84 0.64 -4.93
CA VAL A 308 -15.53 -0.54 -4.37
C VAL A 308 -17.00 -0.28 -4.11
N MET A 309 -17.35 0.97 -3.81
CA MET A 309 -18.75 1.44 -3.71
C MET A 309 -19.32 1.92 -5.05
N GLY A 310 -18.60 1.81 -6.16
CA GLY A 310 -18.98 2.35 -7.46
C GLY A 310 -18.73 3.86 -7.64
N PHE A 311 -18.17 4.56 -6.64
CA PHE A 311 -17.91 6.00 -6.72
C PHE A 311 -16.61 6.29 -7.48
N THR A 312 -16.70 6.29 -8.82
CA THR A 312 -15.65 6.83 -9.69
C THR A 312 -15.45 8.32 -9.44
N GLU A 313 -14.38 8.91 -9.98
CA GLU A 313 -14.07 10.34 -9.80
C GLU A 313 -15.25 11.24 -10.16
N ASP A 314 -15.94 10.98 -11.29
CA ASP A 314 -17.11 11.75 -11.70
C ASP A 314 -18.29 11.58 -10.74
N LYS A 315 -18.50 10.38 -10.20
CA LYS A 315 -19.55 10.10 -9.23
C LYS A 315 -19.28 10.74 -7.87
N ARG A 316 -18.01 10.82 -7.46
CA ARG A 316 -17.58 11.58 -6.28
C ARG A 316 -17.87 13.09 -6.45
N LYS A 317 -17.58 13.64 -7.64
CA LYS A 317 -17.90 15.04 -7.98
C LYS A 317 -19.42 15.28 -7.97
N GLU A 318 -20.22 14.34 -8.51
CA GLU A 318 -21.69 14.42 -8.51
C GLU A 318 -22.25 14.40 -7.08
N ALA A 319 -21.76 13.54 -6.20
CA ALA A 319 -22.18 13.45 -4.80
C ALA A 319 -21.74 14.68 -3.96
N GLY A 320 -20.62 15.30 -4.32
CA GLY A 320 -20.09 16.49 -3.67
C GLY A 320 -19.88 16.29 -2.17
N LYS A 321 -20.42 17.18 -1.33
CA LYS A 321 -20.24 17.12 0.13
C LYS A 321 -20.90 15.93 0.84
N GLN A 322 -21.75 15.20 0.15
CA GLN A 322 -22.41 14.00 0.67
C GLN A 322 -21.58 12.74 0.48
N PHE A 323 -20.43 12.82 -0.21
CA PHE A 323 -19.42 11.79 -0.27
C PHE A 323 -18.23 12.15 0.62
N VAL A 324 -17.82 11.21 1.46
CA VAL A 324 -16.70 11.36 2.41
C VAL A 324 -15.75 10.20 2.25
N ASP A 325 -14.49 10.51 1.95
CA ASP A 325 -13.40 9.55 2.05
C ASP A 325 -12.52 9.94 3.25
N VAL A 326 -12.35 9.03 4.19
CA VAL A 326 -11.54 9.26 5.40
C VAL A 326 -10.07 8.83 5.24
N GLY A 327 -9.69 8.40 4.04
CA GLY A 327 -8.43 7.70 3.83
C GLY A 327 -8.51 6.26 4.33
N ILE A 328 -7.38 5.56 4.42
CA ILE A 328 -7.35 4.19 4.95
C ILE A 328 -7.47 4.26 6.48
N ALA A 329 -8.69 4.46 6.97
CA ALA A 329 -9.01 4.67 8.37
C ALA A 329 -10.41 4.13 8.71
N GLU A 330 -10.54 2.82 8.67
CA GLU A 330 -11.82 2.10 8.81
C GLU A 330 -12.49 2.38 10.16
N GLU A 331 -11.71 2.45 11.23
CA GLU A 331 -12.18 2.75 12.58
C GLU A 331 -12.79 4.16 12.63
N THR A 332 -12.12 5.13 12.03
CA THR A 332 -12.62 6.51 11.90
C THR A 332 -13.92 6.57 11.10
N ALA A 333 -14.04 5.78 10.02
CA ALA A 333 -15.25 5.74 9.21
C ALA A 333 -16.49 5.32 10.03
N VAL A 334 -16.34 4.31 10.88
CA VAL A 334 -17.43 3.84 11.77
C VAL A 334 -17.78 4.87 12.83
N ALA A 335 -16.78 5.43 13.52
CA ALA A 335 -17.00 6.47 14.52
C ALA A 335 -17.65 7.73 13.93
N LEU A 336 -17.20 8.14 12.72
CA LEU A 336 -17.77 9.26 11.97
C LEU A 336 -19.24 8.97 11.61
N ALA A 337 -19.54 7.76 11.12
CA ALA A 337 -20.91 7.35 10.83
C ALA A 337 -21.82 7.46 12.07
N SER A 338 -21.34 7.03 13.25
CA SER A 338 -22.06 7.21 14.50
C SER A 338 -22.33 8.69 14.81
N GLY A 339 -21.32 9.55 14.71
CA GLY A 339 -21.46 10.98 14.93
C GLY A 339 -22.44 11.66 13.96
N ILE A 340 -22.41 11.30 12.67
CA ILE A 340 -23.35 11.77 11.66
C ILE A 340 -24.78 11.33 12.02
N ALA A 341 -24.98 10.07 12.37
CA ALA A 341 -26.28 9.53 12.75
C ALA A 341 -26.85 10.19 14.02
N ALA A 342 -25.99 10.40 15.02
CA ALA A 342 -26.38 11.06 16.27
C ALA A 342 -26.89 12.51 16.06
N ASN A 343 -26.42 13.17 14.99
CA ASN A 343 -26.88 14.52 14.61
C ASN A 343 -27.96 14.51 13.52
N GLY A 344 -28.64 13.38 13.32
CA GLY A 344 -29.77 13.26 12.39
C GLY A 344 -29.40 13.00 10.92
N GLY A 345 -28.12 12.78 10.62
CA GLY A 345 -27.67 12.32 9.31
C GLY A 345 -28.00 10.85 9.05
N LYS A 346 -27.86 10.44 7.78
CA LYS A 346 -28.15 9.08 7.30
C LYS A 346 -26.87 8.51 6.65
N PRO A 347 -25.90 8.07 7.45
CA PRO A 347 -24.63 7.59 6.93
C PRO A 347 -24.76 6.17 6.35
N VAL A 348 -24.08 5.96 5.23
CA VAL A 348 -23.88 4.65 4.62
C VAL A 348 -22.37 4.46 4.42
N TYR A 349 -21.76 3.55 5.18
CA TYR A 349 -20.34 3.22 5.07
C TYR A 349 -20.16 1.99 4.19
N GLY A 350 -19.42 2.14 3.10
CA GLY A 350 -19.06 1.05 2.19
C GLY A 350 -17.61 0.62 2.38
N VAL A 351 -17.38 -0.68 2.55
CA VAL A 351 -16.08 -1.24 2.87
C VAL A 351 -15.91 -2.65 2.28
N TYR A 352 -14.69 -3.06 1.98
CA TYR A 352 -14.40 -4.47 1.71
C TYR A 352 -14.72 -5.35 2.92
N SER A 353 -15.34 -6.50 2.68
CA SER A 353 -15.69 -7.44 3.75
C SER A 353 -14.50 -7.83 4.63
N THR A 354 -13.32 -7.99 4.05
CA THR A 354 -12.10 -8.30 4.81
C THR A 354 -11.66 -7.16 5.72
N PHE A 355 -11.84 -5.89 5.31
CA PHE A 355 -11.38 -4.73 6.09
C PHE A 355 -12.33 -4.32 7.20
N VAL A 356 -13.60 -4.75 7.15
CA VAL A 356 -14.55 -4.49 8.25
C VAL A 356 -14.08 -5.11 9.57
N GLN A 357 -13.20 -6.11 9.53
CA GLN A 357 -12.64 -6.74 10.73
C GLN A 357 -11.89 -5.76 11.64
N ARG A 358 -11.27 -4.71 11.07
CA ARG A 358 -10.60 -3.65 11.84
C ARG A 358 -11.55 -2.83 12.70
N THR A 359 -12.82 -2.84 12.39
CA THR A 359 -13.84 -1.98 13.01
C THR A 359 -14.69 -2.69 14.06
N TYR A 360 -14.30 -3.88 14.49
CA TYR A 360 -15.10 -4.67 15.41
C TYR A 360 -15.44 -3.91 16.70
N ASP A 361 -14.46 -3.27 17.32
CA ASP A 361 -14.65 -2.52 18.56
C ASP A 361 -15.51 -1.27 18.31
N GLN A 362 -15.25 -0.52 17.25
CA GLN A 362 -16.00 0.70 16.91
C GLN A 362 -17.45 0.38 16.54
N ILE A 363 -17.72 -0.74 15.87
CA ILE A 363 -19.10 -1.20 15.63
C ILE A 363 -19.79 -1.49 16.96
N ALA A 364 -19.13 -2.18 17.87
CA ALA A 364 -19.70 -2.50 19.16
C ALA A 364 -19.91 -1.26 20.04
N GLN A 365 -18.86 -0.44 20.20
CA GLN A 365 -18.85 0.70 21.11
C GLN A 365 -19.58 1.91 20.52
N ASP A 366 -19.22 2.30 19.29
CA ASP A 366 -19.67 3.58 18.74
C ASP A 366 -21.04 3.50 18.07
N LEU A 367 -21.40 2.34 17.48
CA LEU A 367 -22.71 2.16 16.87
C LEU A 367 -23.70 1.44 17.78
N CYS A 368 -23.38 0.19 18.22
CA CYS A 368 -24.36 -0.68 18.86
C CYS A 368 -24.76 -0.19 20.25
N ILE A 369 -23.80 0.12 21.13
CA ILE A 369 -24.06 0.61 22.49
C ILE A 369 -24.76 1.96 22.44
N ASN A 370 -24.40 2.83 21.50
CA ASN A 370 -25.02 4.14 21.33
C ASN A 370 -26.35 4.07 20.56
N ASN A 371 -26.72 2.91 20.05
CA ASN A 371 -27.93 2.72 19.24
C ASN A 371 -27.98 3.73 18.05
N SER A 372 -26.85 3.98 17.43
CA SER A 372 -26.71 4.93 16.31
C SER A 372 -27.16 4.29 15.00
N PRO A 373 -28.15 4.85 14.28
CA PRO A 373 -28.66 4.27 13.04
C PRO A 373 -27.73 4.56 11.85
N ALA A 374 -26.75 3.71 11.64
CA ALA A 374 -25.89 3.73 10.47
C ALA A 374 -26.03 2.45 9.63
N THR A 375 -25.82 2.55 8.35
CA THR A 375 -25.77 1.39 7.44
C THR A 375 -24.33 1.09 7.08
N ILE A 376 -23.89 -0.16 7.26
CA ILE A 376 -22.59 -0.66 6.78
C ILE A 376 -22.87 -1.62 5.62
N VAL A 377 -22.27 -1.34 4.45
CA VAL A 377 -22.36 -2.20 3.27
C VAL A 377 -20.99 -2.83 3.02
N THR A 378 -20.94 -4.16 3.11
CA THR A 378 -19.72 -4.91 2.86
C THR A 378 -19.71 -5.43 1.43
N PHE A 379 -18.72 -5.04 0.66
CA PHE A 379 -18.50 -5.47 -0.71
C PHE A 379 -17.55 -6.66 -0.77
N CYS A 380 -17.60 -7.40 -1.87
CA CYS A 380 -16.76 -8.59 -2.09
C CYS A 380 -16.89 -9.63 -0.97
N GLY A 381 -18.10 -9.81 -0.46
CA GLY A 381 -18.42 -10.70 0.68
C GLY A 381 -18.63 -12.17 0.30
N SER A 382 -17.95 -12.71 -0.72
CA SER A 382 -18.12 -14.09 -1.15
C SER A 382 -16.81 -14.87 -1.23
N VAL A 383 -16.89 -16.17 -1.47
CA VAL A 383 -15.73 -17.01 -1.77
C VAL A 383 -15.36 -16.76 -3.22
N TYR A 384 -14.46 -15.81 -3.44
CA TYR A 384 -13.84 -15.61 -4.74
C TYR A 384 -12.68 -16.61 -4.92
N GLY A 385 -12.47 -17.05 -6.14
CA GLY A 385 -11.30 -17.83 -6.53
C GLY A 385 -10.02 -17.00 -6.62
N MET A 386 -9.81 -16.11 -5.65
CA MET A 386 -8.58 -15.34 -5.53
C MET A 386 -7.52 -16.19 -4.83
N ASN A 387 -6.35 -16.29 -5.44
CA ASN A 387 -5.16 -16.92 -4.84
C ASN A 387 -4.54 -16.03 -3.74
N ASP A 388 -5.40 -15.42 -2.93
CA ASP A 388 -5.00 -14.38 -2.00
C ASP A 388 -5.63 -14.64 -0.63
N VAL A 389 -4.78 -14.91 0.34
CA VAL A 389 -5.20 -15.20 1.72
C VAL A 389 -5.65 -13.96 2.50
N THR A 390 -5.49 -12.75 1.94
CA THR A 390 -5.67 -11.50 2.70
C THR A 390 -6.86 -10.67 2.26
N HIS A 391 -7.39 -10.86 1.04
CA HIS A 391 -8.51 -10.12 0.46
C HIS A 391 -9.73 -11.03 0.20
N LEU A 392 -9.91 -12.04 1.05
CA LEU A 392 -11.02 -12.97 0.96
C LEU A 392 -12.30 -12.37 1.53
N GLY A 393 -13.44 -12.74 0.93
CA GLY A 393 -14.76 -12.35 1.40
C GLY A 393 -15.23 -13.04 2.69
N LEU A 394 -14.53 -14.06 3.16
CA LEU A 394 -14.80 -14.77 4.42
C LEU A 394 -13.91 -14.22 5.51
N CYS A 395 -14.51 -13.51 6.45
CA CYS A 395 -13.83 -12.65 7.41
C CYS A 395 -13.61 -13.24 8.78
N ALA A 396 -13.92 -14.47 9.06
CA ALA A 396 -14.06 -14.89 10.45
C ALA A 396 -12.84 -15.63 11.00
N VAL A 397 -11.68 -15.02 10.98
CA VAL A 397 -10.50 -15.54 11.73
C VAL A 397 -10.73 -15.48 13.24
N SER A 398 -11.49 -14.51 13.72
CA SER A 398 -11.86 -14.38 15.13
C SER A 398 -12.64 -15.57 15.70
N TYR A 399 -13.22 -16.41 14.87
CA TYR A 399 -13.94 -17.62 15.30
C TYR A 399 -13.09 -18.89 15.26
N THR A 400 -11.90 -18.85 14.70
CA THR A 400 -11.03 -20.02 14.58
C THR A 400 -10.06 -20.17 15.76
N HIS A 401 -10.06 -19.21 16.62
CA HIS A 401 -9.27 -19.15 17.84
C HIS A 401 -10.13 -18.77 19.04
#